data_e634870b34102f14c22ea0b4e82c698f
#
_entry.id   e634870b34102f14c22ea0b4e82c698f
#
_cell.length_a   1.000
_cell.length_b   1.000
_cell.length_c   1.000
_cell.angle_alpha   90.00
_cell.angle_beta   90.00
_cell.angle_gamma   90.00
#
_symmetry.space_group_name_H-M   'P 1'
#
loop_
_entity.id
_entity.type
_entity.pdbx_description
1 polymer ?
#
loop_
_entity_poly.entity_id
_entity_poly.type
_entity_poly.pdbx_seq_one_letter_code
_entity_poly.pdbx_strand_id
1 'polypeptide(L)'
;MSRKPVHLAVYDTYADWETGHATAYLARAGYEIRTVGPSREPVNSVGGLRVQPACALDDVRPSESSLLILPGADLWTETSAADAAGGDDLAPFARKAREFLDAGVPVAAICGATAGLAREGLLDDRNHTSAVSFYLAATGYGGGERYVDADAVTDRGLITAGPTEPVAFAREIFRLLGVYDGEVLDAWYRLFHDSDAEAYAVLEKAQASG
;
A
#
# COMPACT_ATOMS: atom_id res chain seq x y z
N MET A 1 -3.84 8.06 -24.03
CA MET A 1 -2.53 7.62 -23.49
C MET A 1 -2.79 6.48 -22.53
N SER A 2 -2.02 5.39 -22.57
CA SER A 2 -2.17 4.31 -21.59
C SER A 2 -1.76 4.83 -20.21
N ARG A 3 -2.49 4.39 -19.16
CA ARG A 3 -2.12 4.69 -17.78
C ARG A 3 -0.76 4.04 -17.47
N LYS A 4 0.08 4.71 -16.67
CA LYS A 4 1.29 4.09 -16.14
C LYS A 4 0.91 2.95 -15.18
N PRO A 5 1.75 1.91 -15.05
CA PRO A 5 1.46 0.80 -14.14
C PRO A 5 1.44 1.23 -12.67
N VAL A 6 0.76 0.43 -11.88
CA VAL A 6 0.85 0.43 -10.42
C VAL A 6 1.88 -0.64 -10.03
N HIS A 7 2.87 -0.28 -9.23
CA HIS A 7 3.86 -1.20 -8.72
C HIS A 7 3.43 -1.73 -7.34
N LEU A 8 3.29 -3.05 -7.22
CA LEU A 8 2.99 -3.76 -5.99
C LEU A 8 4.26 -4.44 -5.49
N ALA A 9 4.76 -4.02 -4.34
CA ALA A 9 5.87 -4.71 -3.71
C ALA A 9 5.44 -6.11 -3.23
N VAL A 10 6.29 -7.09 -3.50
CA VAL A 10 6.15 -8.49 -3.03
C VAL A 10 7.50 -8.96 -2.50
N TYR A 11 7.50 -9.51 -1.33
CA TYR A 11 8.67 -10.04 -0.62
C TYR A 11 8.24 -11.23 0.23
N ASP A 12 9.16 -12.01 0.76
CA ASP A 12 8.75 -13.12 1.61
C ASP A 12 7.93 -12.65 2.80
N THR A 13 6.94 -13.42 3.17
CA THR A 13 5.94 -13.16 4.22
C THR A 13 5.04 -11.94 3.99
N TYR A 14 4.94 -11.39 2.76
CA TYR A 14 3.99 -10.30 2.54
C TYR A 14 2.53 -10.75 2.78
N ALA A 15 1.72 -9.88 3.35
CA ALA A 15 0.32 -10.14 3.66
C ALA A 15 -0.55 -9.99 2.38
N ASP A 16 -0.85 -11.10 1.73
CA ASP A 16 -1.54 -11.14 0.44
C ASP A 16 -2.98 -10.60 0.49
N TRP A 17 -3.67 -10.74 1.62
CA TRP A 17 -5.04 -10.22 1.79
C TRP A 17 -5.12 -8.68 1.83
N GLU A 18 -4.05 -7.99 2.23
CA GLU A 18 -4.05 -6.53 2.45
C GLU A 18 -4.23 -5.73 1.16
N THR A 19 -3.80 -6.28 0.04
CA THR A 19 -3.80 -5.57 -1.25
C THR A 19 -4.83 -6.09 -2.25
N GLY A 20 -5.59 -7.14 -1.88
CA GLY A 20 -6.52 -7.82 -2.79
C GLY A 20 -7.59 -6.89 -3.36
N HIS A 21 -8.24 -6.07 -2.52
CA HIS A 21 -9.23 -5.09 -2.98
C HIS A 21 -8.60 -4.04 -3.91
N ALA A 22 -7.48 -3.47 -3.51
CA ALA A 22 -6.81 -2.44 -4.30
C ALA A 22 -6.40 -2.97 -5.69
N THR A 23 -5.70 -4.09 -5.75
CA THR A 23 -5.19 -4.64 -7.01
C THR A 23 -6.30 -5.10 -7.95
N ALA A 24 -7.33 -5.77 -7.42
CA ALA A 24 -8.44 -6.27 -8.22
C ALA A 24 -9.21 -5.14 -8.92
N TYR A 25 -9.49 -4.05 -8.20
CA TYR A 25 -10.27 -2.94 -8.75
C TYR A 25 -9.42 -1.96 -9.57
N LEU A 26 -8.14 -1.80 -9.28
CA LEU A 26 -7.21 -1.08 -10.15
C LEU A 26 -7.06 -1.79 -11.52
N ALA A 27 -6.93 -3.12 -11.51
CA ALA A 27 -6.87 -3.90 -12.75
C ALA A 27 -8.15 -3.75 -13.58
N ARG A 28 -9.32 -3.81 -12.95
CA ARG A 28 -10.62 -3.54 -13.61
C ARG A 28 -10.72 -2.13 -14.18
N ALA A 29 -10.11 -1.16 -13.52
CA ALA A 29 -10.04 0.23 -13.99
C ALA A 29 -8.96 0.44 -15.09
N GLY A 30 -8.31 -0.62 -15.57
CA GLY A 30 -7.35 -0.58 -16.67
C GLY A 30 -5.93 -0.20 -16.26
N TYR A 31 -5.57 -0.31 -14.99
CA TYR A 31 -4.18 -0.23 -14.56
C TYR A 31 -3.50 -1.59 -14.72
N GLU A 32 -2.30 -1.59 -15.28
CA GLU A 32 -1.41 -2.74 -15.19
C GLU A 32 -0.84 -2.84 -13.76
N ILE A 33 -0.94 -4.01 -13.13
CA ILE A 33 -0.33 -4.27 -11.82
C ILE A 33 0.98 -5.00 -12.06
N ARG A 34 2.09 -4.36 -11.70
CA ARG A 34 3.44 -4.94 -11.80
C ARG A 34 3.96 -5.30 -10.43
N THR A 35 4.21 -6.57 -10.19
CA THR A 35 4.84 -7.04 -8.95
C THR A 35 6.34 -6.72 -8.95
N VAL A 36 6.82 -6.20 -7.80
CA VAL A 36 8.21 -5.77 -7.59
C VAL A 36 8.79 -6.53 -6.41
N GLY A 37 9.81 -7.33 -6.66
CA GLY A 37 10.54 -8.06 -5.60
C GLY A 37 11.87 -7.40 -5.24
N PRO A 38 12.54 -7.87 -4.17
CA PRO A 38 13.92 -7.51 -3.90
C PRO A 38 14.85 -7.85 -5.10
N SER A 39 14.52 -8.93 -5.77
CA SER A 39 15.09 -9.41 -7.03
C SER A 39 13.96 -9.97 -7.91
N ARG A 40 14.34 -10.69 -8.98
CA ARG A 40 13.37 -11.42 -9.81
C ARG A 40 13.14 -12.86 -9.35
N GLU A 41 13.73 -13.26 -8.22
CA GLU A 41 13.50 -14.60 -7.65
C GLU A 41 12.10 -14.67 -7.03
N PRO A 42 11.44 -15.84 -7.06
CA PRO A 42 10.13 -16.02 -6.46
C PRO A 42 10.15 -15.78 -4.96
N VAL A 43 9.08 -15.15 -4.47
CA VAL A 43 8.81 -14.93 -3.05
C VAL A 43 7.52 -15.63 -2.63
N ASN A 44 7.33 -15.87 -1.34
CA ASN A 44 6.12 -16.50 -0.82
C ASN A 44 5.38 -15.55 0.12
N SER A 45 4.07 -15.40 -0.09
CA SER A 45 3.23 -14.65 0.84
C SER A 45 3.05 -15.41 2.16
N VAL A 46 2.52 -14.73 3.18
CA VAL A 46 2.14 -15.37 4.45
C VAL A 46 1.02 -16.40 4.23
N GLY A 47 0.16 -16.22 3.25
CA GLY A 47 -0.89 -17.19 2.83
C GLY A 47 -0.34 -18.35 1.98
N GLY A 48 0.96 -18.41 1.70
CA GLY A 48 1.59 -19.49 0.94
C GLY A 48 1.51 -19.31 -0.59
N LEU A 49 1.10 -18.14 -1.08
CA LEU A 49 1.12 -17.85 -2.52
C LEU A 49 2.56 -17.62 -2.98
N ARG A 50 3.01 -18.43 -3.95
CA ARG A 50 4.30 -18.22 -4.61
C ARG A 50 4.16 -17.26 -5.77
N VAL A 51 4.84 -16.11 -5.69
CA VAL A 51 4.79 -15.05 -6.69
C VAL A 51 6.16 -14.87 -7.33
N GLN A 52 6.19 -14.86 -8.67
CA GLN A 52 7.35 -14.46 -9.45
C GLN A 52 7.25 -12.94 -9.69
N PRO A 53 8.15 -12.11 -9.13
CA PRO A 53 8.13 -10.66 -9.40
C PRO A 53 8.33 -10.35 -10.88
N ALA A 54 7.58 -9.40 -11.40
CA ALA A 54 7.72 -8.94 -12.79
C ALA A 54 9.02 -8.16 -13.00
N CYS A 55 9.50 -7.46 -11.96
CA CYS A 55 10.76 -6.71 -11.99
C CYS A 55 11.41 -6.70 -10.60
N ALA A 56 12.72 -6.41 -10.57
CA ALA A 56 13.44 -6.13 -9.34
C ALA A 56 13.23 -4.68 -8.91
N LEU A 57 13.39 -4.39 -7.61
CA LEU A 57 13.24 -3.06 -7.04
C LEU A 57 14.14 -2.01 -7.70
N ASP A 58 15.34 -2.41 -8.08
CA ASP A 58 16.32 -1.51 -8.74
C ASP A 58 15.90 -1.11 -10.15
N ASP A 59 15.02 -1.89 -10.80
CA ASP A 59 14.50 -1.58 -12.13
C ASP A 59 13.37 -0.53 -12.10
N VAL A 60 12.76 -0.28 -10.92
CA VAL A 60 11.58 0.58 -10.78
C VAL A 60 11.96 2.06 -10.79
N ARG A 61 11.25 2.82 -11.63
CA ARG A 61 11.42 4.27 -11.75
C ARG A 61 10.10 5.00 -11.43
N PRO A 62 10.11 6.01 -10.53
CA PRO A 62 8.89 6.79 -10.23
C PRO A 62 8.25 7.39 -11.50
N SER A 63 9.07 7.89 -12.45
CA SER A 63 8.57 8.49 -13.69
C SER A 63 7.75 7.54 -14.57
N GLU A 64 7.85 6.24 -14.37
CA GLU A 64 7.13 5.20 -15.11
C GLU A 64 5.98 4.58 -14.31
N SER A 65 5.65 5.15 -13.15
CA SER A 65 4.71 4.59 -12.18
C SER A 65 3.53 5.52 -11.92
N SER A 66 2.37 4.97 -11.63
CA SER A 66 1.22 5.71 -11.10
C SER A 66 1.14 5.66 -9.58
N LEU A 67 1.64 4.59 -8.96
CA LEU A 67 1.56 4.33 -7.52
C LEU A 67 2.57 3.24 -7.15
N LEU A 68 3.15 3.33 -5.94
CA LEU A 68 3.83 2.23 -5.28
C LEU A 68 3.00 1.74 -4.09
N ILE A 69 2.70 0.45 -4.03
CA ILE A 69 1.97 -0.19 -2.93
C ILE A 69 2.94 -1.06 -2.12
N LEU A 70 2.97 -0.87 -0.81
CA LEU A 70 3.79 -1.62 0.14
C LEU A 70 2.87 -2.37 1.14
N PRO A 71 2.69 -3.68 1.03
CA PRO A 71 1.97 -4.49 2.01
C PRO A 71 2.77 -4.70 3.29
N GLY A 72 2.10 -5.13 4.36
CA GLY A 72 2.75 -5.66 5.54
C GLY A 72 3.51 -6.95 5.28
N ALA A 73 4.47 -7.24 6.13
CA ALA A 73 5.19 -8.51 6.19
C ALA A 73 5.83 -8.64 7.57
N ASP A 74 6.14 -9.87 7.98
CA ASP A 74 6.88 -10.13 9.22
C ASP A 74 8.25 -9.44 9.21
N LEU A 75 8.88 -9.41 8.05
CA LEU A 75 10.20 -8.79 7.83
C LEU A 75 10.27 -7.28 8.14
N TRP A 76 9.13 -6.57 8.18
CA TRP A 76 9.11 -5.16 8.61
C TRP A 76 9.36 -4.98 10.11
N THR A 77 9.12 -6.02 10.92
CA THR A 77 9.21 -5.98 12.38
C THR A 77 10.46 -6.65 12.94
N GLU A 78 11.11 -7.50 12.15
CA GLU A 78 12.30 -8.22 12.56
C GLU A 78 13.52 -7.29 12.64
N THR A 79 13.74 -6.72 13.82
CA THR A 79 14.97 -6.03 14.21
C THR A 79 15.80 -6.96 15.08
N SER A 80 16.27 -8.09 14.54
CA SER A 80 17.18 -8.93 15.29
C SER A 80 18.62 -8.50 15.08
N ALA A 81 19.48 -8.70 16.09
CA ALA A 81 20.91 -8.46 15.97
C ALA A 81 21.60 -9.34 14.89
N ALA A 82 20.88 -10.33 14.35
CA ALA A 82 21.28 -11.12 13.18
C ALA A 82 21.14 -10.32 11.86
N ASP A 83 20.28 -9.30 11.83
CA ASP A 83 20.03 -8.45 10.64
C ASP A 83 21.20 -7.52 10.30
N ALA A 84 22.10 -7.28 11.27
CA ALA A 84 23.37 -6.60 11.02
C ALA A 84 24.31 -7.39 10.08
N ALA A 85 23.96 -8.64 9.73
CA ALA A 85 24.77 -9.54 8.91
C ALA A 85 24.14 -9.90 7.55
N GLY A 86 23.12 -9.16 7.06
CA GLY A 86 22.57 -9.32 5.71
C GLY A 86 21.29 -10.17 5.64
N GLY A 87 20.45 -10.14 6.67
CA GLY A 87 19.06 -10.65 6.61
C GLY A 87 18.18 -9.80 5.69
N ASP A 88 17.00 -10.31 5.35
CA ASP A 88 16.05 -9.72 4.39
C ASP A 88 15.50 -8.36 4.86
N ASP A 89 16.33 -7.34 4.76
CA ASP A 89 16.01 -5.96 5.13
C ASP A 89 15.08 -5.33 4.08
N LEU A 90 13.89 -4.90 4.49
CA LEU A 90 12.95 -4.18 3.63
C LEU A 90 13.20 -2.66 3.57
N ALA A 91 14.24 -2.14 4.22
CA ALA A 91 14.63 -0.74 4.14
C ALA A 91 14.84 -0.23 2.70
N PRO A 92 15.33 -1.03 1.72
CA PRO A 92 15.36 -0.60 0.32
C PRO A 92 14.00 -0.22 -0.24
N PHE A 93 12.91 -0.88 0.16
CA PHE A 93 11.56 -0.52 -0.24
C PHE A 93 11.08 0.79 0.40
N ALA A 94 11.43 1.04 1.66
CA ALA A 94 11.13 2.32 2.32
C ALA A 94 11.92 3.48 1.67
N ARG A 95 13.18 3.27 1.29
CA ARG A 95 13.96 4.25 0.51
C ARG A 95 13.35 4.48 -0.88
N LYS A 96 12.87 3.43 -1.54
CA LYS A 96 12.15 3.56 -2.81
C LYS A 96 10.86 4.38 -2.65
N ALA A 97 10.14 4.21 -1.54
CA ALA A 97 8.98 5.05 -1.24
C ALA A 97 9.36 6.54 -1.12
N ARG A 98 10.50 6.87 -0.52
CA ARG A 98 11.04 8.25 -0.52
C ARG A 98 11.25 8.76 -1.95
N GLU A 99 11.93 8.00 -2.81
CA GLU A 99 12.16 8.39 -4.20
C GLU A 99 10.84 8.70 -4.94
N PHE A 100 9.79 7.91 -4.68
CA PHE A 100 8.46 8.11 -5.26
C PHE A 100 7.82 9.41 -4.78
N LEU A 101 7.79 9.62 -3.47
CA LEU A 101 7.20 10.83 -2.86
C LEU A 101 7.95 12.10 -3.30
N ASP A 102 9.27 12.06 -3.34
CA ASP A 102 10.11 13.17 -3.79
C ASP A 102 9.89 13.51 -5.28
N ALA A 103 9.54 12.48 -6.08
CA ALA A 103 9.16 12.65 -7.48
C ALA A 103 7.68 13.05 -7.68
N GLY A 104 6.91 13.24 -6.61
CA GLY A 104 5.48 13.54 -6.66
C GLY A 104 4.60 12.36 -7.09
N VAL A 105 5.13 11.13 -7.02
CA VAL A 105 4.39 9.89 -7.31
C VAL A 105 3.90 9.30 -5.99
N PRO A 106 2.59 8.97 -5.88
CA PRO A 106 2.03 8.51 -4.62
C PRO A 106 2.57 7.15 -4.16
N VAL A 107 2.51 6.95 -2.84
CA VAL A 107 2.85 5.71 -2.15
C VAL A 107 1.68 5.32 -1.25
N ALA A 108 1.37 4.03 -1.19
CA ALA A 108 0.40 3.47 -0.27
C ALA A 108 1.05 2.35 0.54
N ALA A 109 1.01 2.45 1.87
CA ALA A 109 1.61 1.49 2.80
C ALA A 109 0.58 1.04 3.85
N ILE A 110 0.54 -0.26 4.11
CA ILE A 110 -0.39 -0.85 5.06
C ILE A 110 0.35 -1.71 6.09
N CYS A 111 -0.18 -1.78 7.31
CA CYS A 111 0.32 -2.67 8.36
C CYS A 111 1.81 -2.46 8.67
N GLY A 112 2.62 -3.51 8.64
CA GLY A 112 4.06 -3.49 8.94
C GLY A 112 4.86 -2.52 8.08
N ALA A 113 4.46 -2.26 6.82
CA ALA A 113 5.15 -1.32 5.95
C ALA A 113 5.18 0.10 6.51
N THR A 114 4.18 0.51 7.30
CA THR A 114 4.16 1.83 7.97
C THR A 114 5.33 2.00 8.92
N ALA A 115 5.79 0.93 9.62
CA ALA A 115 6.97 1.00 10.47
C ALA A 115 8.25 1.19 9.65
N GLY A 116 8.35 0.58 8.46
CA GLY A 116 9.44 0.85 7.53
C GLY A 116 9.50 2.31 7.12
N LEU A 117 8.34 2.91 6.79
CA LEU A 117 8.23 4.33 6.45
C LEU A 117 8.58 5.23 7.64
N ALA A 118 8.18 4.84 8.86
CA ALA A 118 8.52 5.57 10.09
C ALA A 118 10.03 5.59 10.33
N ARG A 119 10.73 4.44 10.22
CA ARG A 119 12.20 4.38 10.33
C ARG A 119 12.91 5.21 9.29
N GLU A 120 12.33 5.32 8.09
CA GLU A 120 12.85 6.18 7.02
C GLU A 120 12.51 7.67 7.23
N GLY A 121 11.77 8.05 8.30
CA GLY A 121 11.39 9.43 8.60
C GLY A 121 10.29 9.98 7.67
N LEU A 122 9.59 9.15 6.91
CA LEU A 122 8.55 9.57 5.97
C LEU A 122 7.24 9.95 6.65
N LEU A 123 7.09 9.60 7.94
CA LEU A 123 5.91 9.90 8.75
C LEU A 123 6.11 11.09 9.69
N ASP A 124 7.32 11.63 9.81
CA ASP A 124 7.65 12.64 10.81
C ASP A 124 6.88 13.95 10.62
N ASP A 125 6.58 14.31 9.39
CA ASP A 125 5.90 15.55 9.02
C ASP A 125 4.53 15.37 8.34
N ARG A 126 4.01 14.12 8.26
CA ARG A 126 2.74 13.76 7.60
C ARG A 126 1.73 13.22 8.61
N ASN A 127 0.44 13.54 8.41
CA ASN A 127 -0.62 12.81 9.09
C ASN A 127 -0.64 11.36 8.58
N HIS A 128 -0.75 10.41 9.48
CA HIS A 128 -0.66 8.99 9.17
C HIS A 128 -1.40 8.13 10.20
N THR A 129 -1.64 6.89 9.85
CA THR A 129 -2.13 5.84 10.74
C THR A 129 -1.31 4.56 10.57
N SER A 130 -1.58 3.56 11.40
CA SER A 130 -0.98 2.24 11.40
C SER A 130 -1.87 1.26 12.16
N ALA A 131 -1.35 0.08 12.52
CA ALA A 131 -2.03 -0.86 13.39
C ALA A 131 -2.44 -0.22 14.72
N VAL A 132 -1.47 0.42 15.41
CA VAL A 132 -1.65 1.18 16.65
C VAL A 132 -0.49 2.16 16.81
N SER A 133 -0.70 3.25 17.55
CA SER A 133 0.32 4.31 17.72
C SER A 133 1.62 3.83 18.36
N PHE A 134 1.54 2.94 19.36
CA PHE A 134 2.72 2.44 20.05
C PHE A 134 3.60 1.53 19.18
N TYR A 135 3.03 0.90 18.14
CA TYR A 135 3.79 0.13 17.16
C TYR A 135 4.79 1.01 16.40
N LEU A 136 4.34 2.19 15.97
CA LEU A 136 5.23 3.16 15.32
C LEU A 136 6.19 3.81 16.32
N ALA A 137 5.75 4.10 17.54
CA ALA A 137 6.61 4.68 18.57
C ALA A 137 7.85 3.80 18.86
N ALA A 138 7.72 2.48 18.74
CA ALA A 138 8.83 1.54 18.89
C ALA A 138 9.94 1.71 17.84
N THR A 139 9.69 2.39 16.72
CA THR A 139 10.70 2.71 15.70
C THR A 139 11.59 3.89 16.05
N GLY A 140 11.20 4.70 17.04
CA GLY A 140 11.90 5.93 17.42
C GLY A 140 11.66 7.12 16.48
N TYR A 141 10.63 7.06 15.59
CA TYR A 141 10.31 8.13 14.65
C TYR A 141 9.79 9.41 15.36
N GLY A 142 9.87 10.55 14.67
CA GLY A 142 9.50 11.86 15.22
C GLY A 142 8.03 12.26 15.04
N GLY A 143 7.22 11.47 14.35
CA GLY A 143 5.88 11.85 13.88
C GLY A 143 4.72 11.55 14.84
N GLY A 144 4.97 11.19 16.10
CA GLY A 144 3.93 10.73 17.03
C GLY A 144 2.73 11.67 17.20
N GLU A 145 2.94 12.99 17.16
CA GLU A 145 1.87 14.00 17.24
C GLU A 145 0.98 14.07 16.01
N ARG A 146 1.39 13.45 14.92
CA ARG A 146 0.66 13.40 13.64
C ARG A 146 -0.07 12.08 13.42
N TYR A 147 0.02 11.17 14.39
CA TYR A 147 -0.73 9.93 14.36
C TYR A 147 -2.24 10.21 14.45
N VAL A 148 -3.00 9.66 13.53
CA VAL A 148 -4.47 9.75 13.48
C VAL A 148 -5.04 8.36 13.69
N ASP A 149 -5.90 8.21 14.67
CA ASP A 149 -6.64 6.97 14.91
C ASP A 149 -7.78 6.87 13.91
N ALA A 150 -7.51 6.27 12.76
CA ALA A 150 -8.45 6.12 11.65
C ALA A 150 -8.08 4.88 10.82
N ASP A 151 -9.05 4.35 10.08
CA ASP A 151 -8.88 3.16 9.24
C ASP A 151 -7.79 3.35 8.18
N ALA A 152 -7.79 4.51 7.52
CA ALA A 152 -6.76 4.91 6.57
C ALA A 152 -6.62 6.43 6.54
N VAL A 153 -5.41 6.91 6.29
CA VAL A 153 -5.07 8.35 6.20
C VAL A 153 -4.31 8.62 4.92
N THR A 154 -4.71 9.69 4.23
CA THR A 154 -3.99 10.21 3.05
C THR A 154 -3.45 11.60 3.36
N ASP A 155 -2.15 11.80 3.28
CA ASP A 155 -1.50 13.12 3.40
C ASP A 155 -0.35 13.28 2.41
N ARG A 156 -0.40 14.33 1.59
CA ARG A 156 0.65 14.71 0.62
C ARG A 156 1.18 13.55 -0.24
N GLY A 157 0.25 12.77 -0.82
CA GLY A 157 0.58 11.65 -1.72
C GLY A 157 0.97 10.35 -1.01
N LEU A 158 0.98 10.33 0.32
CA LEU A 158 1.17 9.12 1.10
C LEU A 158 -0.16 8.64 1.68
N ILE A 159 -0.46 7.36 1.47
CA ILE A 159 -1.59 6.65 2.09
C ILE A 159 -1.01 5.67 3.12
N THR A 160 -1.59 5.66 4.33
CA THR A 160 -1.28 4.69 5.37
C THR A 160 -2.56 4.06 5.92
N ALA A 161 -2.50 2.78 6.32
CA ALA A 161 -3.65 2.05 6.89
C ALA A 161 -3.21 0.99 7.91
N GLY A 162 -4.13 0.59 8.78
CA GLY A 162 -3.97 -0.54 9.70
C GLY A 162 -4.13 -1.90 9.01
N PRO A 163 -3.69 -3.02 9.64
CA PRO A 163 -3.71 -4.36 9.04
C PRO A 163 -5.13 -4.90 8.79
N THR A 164 -6.11 -4.40 9.52
CA THR A 164 -7.51 -4.81 9.43
C THR A 164 -8.31 -4.03 8.40
N GLU A 165 -7.66 -3.04 7.74
CA GLU A 165 -8.33 -2.00 6.95
C GLU A 165 -8.02 -2.06 5.42
N PRO A 166 -7.98 -3.27 4.78
CA PRO A 166 -7.68 -3.37 3.34
C PRO A 166 -8.73 -2.67 2.46
N VAL A 167 -9.97 -2.54 2.94
CA VAL A 167 -11.05 -1.87 2.21
C VAL A 167 -10.88 -0.35 2.29
N ALA A 168 -10.61 0.21 3.47
CA ALA A 168 -10.32 1.63 3.64
C ALA A 168 -9.04 2.04 2.90
N PHE A 169 -8.00 1.20 2.93
CA PHE A 169 -6.78 1.35 2.17
C PHE A 169 -7.04 1.47 0.66
N ALA A 170 -7.84 0.54 0.11
CA ALA A 170 -8.20 0.55 -1.30
C ALA A 170 -9.03 1.78 -1.67
N ARG A 171 -9.98 2.21 -0.81
CA ARG A 171 -10.78 3.44 -0.99
C ARG A 171 -9.89 4.67 -1.16
N GLU A 172 -8.89 4.84 -0.28
CA GLU A 172 -7.98 5.98 -0.39
C GLU A 172 -7.15 5.95 -1.68
N ILE A 173 -6.70 4.77 -2.11
CA ILE A 173 -6.01 4.59 -3.40
C ILE A 173 -6.92 4.99 -4.57
N PHE A 174 -8.17 4.53 -4.57
CA PHE A 174 -9.12 4.84 -5.66
C PHE A 174 -9.45 6.32 -5.71
N ARG A 175 -9.62 6.97 -4.54
CA ARG A 175 -9.81 8.42 -4.44
C ARG A 175 -8.63 9.18 -5.02
N LEU A 176 -7.41 8.82 -4.61
CA LEU A 176 -6.18 9.50 -5.02
C LEU A 176 -5.92 9.38 -6.52
N LEU A 177 -6.21 8.21 -7.11
CA LEU A 177 -6.00 7.95 -8.53
C LEU A 177 -7.21 8.31 -9.41
N GLY A 178 -8.32 8.78 -8.82
CA GLY A 178 -9.55 9.12 -9.56
C GLY A 178 -10.15 7.91 -10.28
N VAL A 179 -10.15 6.74 -9.63
CA VAL A 179 -10.69 5.49 -10.20
C VAL A 179 -12.22 5.53 -10.26
N TYR A 180 -12.83 6.07 -9.22
CA TYR A 180 -14.28 6.25 -9.10
C TYR A 180 -14.60 7.71 -8.73
N ASP A 181 -15.76 8.20 -9.14
CA ASP A 181 -16.34 9.44 -8.62
C ASP A 181 -16.84 9.26 -7.17
N GLY A 182 -17.23 10.37 -6.51
CA GLY A 182 -17.57 10.37 -5.09
C GLY A 182 -18.70 9.39 -4.75
N GLU A 183 -19.82 9.40 -5.50
CA GLU A 183 -20.98 8.54 -5.23
C GLU A 183 -20.64 7.04 -5.43
N VAL A 184 -19.93 6.71 -6.50
CA VAL A 184 -19.54 5.35 -6.80
C VAL A 184 -18.50 4.84 -5.81
N LEU A 185 -17.56 5.70 -5.40
CA LEU A 185 -16.56 5.36 -4.39
C LEU A 185 -17.20 5.10 -3.02
N ASP A 186 -18.16 5.93 -2.62
CA ASP A 186 -18.87 5.76 -1.35
C ASP A 186 -19.72 4.48 -1.37
N ALA A 187 -20.39 4.18 -2.48
CA ALA A 187 -21.13 2.94 -2.64
C ALA A 187 -20.21 1.71 -2.60
N TRP A 188 -19.05 1.79 -3.27
CA TRP A 188 -18.06 0.72 -3.22
C TRP A 188 -17.59 0.47 -1.77
N TYR A 189 -17.29 1.54 -1.04
CA TYR A 189 -16.83 1.42 0.35
C TYR A 189 -17.90 0.81 1.25
N ARG A 190 -19.15 1.31 1.21
CA ARG A 190 -20.26 0.77 2.00
C ARG A 190 -20.53 -0.72 1.71
N LEU A 191 -20.44 -1.11 0.44
CA LEU A 191 -20.64 -2.51 0.07
C LEU A 191 -19.61 -3.44 0.70
N PHE A 192 -18.31 -3.08 0.63
CA PHE A 192 -17.23 -3.95 1.07
C PHE A 192 -16.83 -3.78 2.54
N HIS A 193 -17.03 -2.60 3.11
CA HIS A 193 -16.71 -2.30 4.49
C HIS A 193 -17.90 -2.56 5.41
N ASP A 194 -19.08 -2.02 5.05
CA ASP A 194 -20.27 -2.06 5.92
C ASP A 194 -21.21 -3.24 5.58
N SER A 195 -20.89 -4.03 4.56
CA SER A 195 -21.76 -5.10 4.03
C SER A 195 -23.14 -4.59 3.59
N ASP A 196 -23.19 -3.33 3.12
CA ASP A 196 -24.43 -2.69 2.66
C ASP A 196 -24.80 -3.17 1.27
N ALA A 197 -25.73 -4.14 1.20
CA ALA A 197 -26.16 -4.72 -0.06
C ALA A 197 -26.92 -3.71 -0.97
N GLU A 198 -27.52 -2.65 -0.42
CA GLU A 198 -28.23 -1.63 -1.22
C GLU A 198 -27.25 -0.81 -2.06
N ALA A 199 -26.00 -0.66 -1.61
CA ALA A 199 -24.96 0.03 -2.36
C ALA A 199 -24.60 -0.67 -3.68
N TYR A 200 -24.90 -1.96 -3.83
CA TYR A 200 -24.61 -2.74 -5.06
C TYR A 200 -25.30 -2.16 -6.29
N ALA A 201 -26.52 -1.65 -6.15
CA ALA A 201 -27.29 -1.08 -7.27
C ALA A 201 -26.59 0.16 -7.90
N VAL A 202 -25.89 0.94 -7.10
CA VAL A 202 -25.11 2.12 -7.57
C VAL A 202 -23.93 1.64 -8.42
N LEU A 203 -23.24 0.61 -7.95
CA LEU A 203 -22.07 0.04 -8.67
C LEU A 203 -22.50 -0.62 -9.99
N GLU A 204 -23.60 -1.36 -9.99
CA GLU A 204 -24.14 -2.01 -11.20
C GLU A 204 -24.51 -0.96 -12.27
N LYS A 205 -25.20 0.12 -11.86
CA LYS A 205 -25.55 1.22 -12.74
C LYS A 205 -24.32 1.92 -13.33
N ALA A 206 -23.30 2.17 -12.51
CA ALA A 206 -22.06 2.79 -12.96
C ALA A 206 -21.31 1.94 -13.99
N GLN A 207 -21.26 0.61 -13.80
CA GLN A 207 -20.66 -0.33 -14.75
C GLN A 207 -21.41 -0.42 -16.07
N ALA A 208 -22.75 -0.27 -16.06
CA ALA A 208 -23.57 -0.30 -17.28
C ALA A 208 -23.44 0.98 -18.13
N SER A 209 -22.90 2.06 -17.55
CA SER A 209 -22.82 3.38 -18.18
C SER A 209 -21.41 3.72 -18.74
N GLY A 210 -20.41 2.88 -18.53
CA GLY A 210 -19.02 3.05 -18.96
C GLY A 210 -18.61 2.01 -19.99
#